data_9c85a404a97760c9ab6bae68be8b06da
#
_entry.id   9c85a404a97760c9ab6bae68be8b06da
#
_cell.length_a   1.000
_cell.length_b   1.000
_cell.length_c   1.000
_cell.angle_alpha   90.00
_cell.angle_beta   90.00
_cell.angle_gamma   90.00
#
_symmetry.space_group_name_H-M   'P 1'
#
loop_
_entity.id
_entity.type
_entity.pdbx_description
1 polymer ?
#
loop_
_entity_poly.entity_id
_entity_poly.type
_entity_poly.pdbx_seq_one_letter_code
_entity_poly.pdbx_strand_id
1 'polypeptide(L)'
;MGRVTDISFPIKDGKVDGKIPVSEYQKYRKVSVINPDSDTMTLGKYEPTIRPDGTPDWSIPGPNSYISKAGDTTYFSLGDDWNKLTEAYHLDSQGRQMFEAFNKPALDDAVAQGKIIRFSHKPTLEEYKKSALRWEWDYLKEHHGYKGLKPKGGYWYGIK
;
A
#
# COMPACT_ATOMS: atom_id res chain seq x y z
N MET A 1 -8.34 14.45 -11.75
CA MET A 1 -8.08 13.49 -12.68
C MET A 1 -6.96 12.55 -12.31
N GLY A 2 -6.86 11.53 -13.03
CA GLY A 2 -5.97 10.47 -12.69
C GLY A 2 -4.62 10.98 -12.26
N ARG A 3 -4.30 10.72 -11.08
CA ARG A 3 -3.09 11.22 -10.51
C ARG A 3 -1.89 10.36 -10.80
N VAL A 4 -2.08 9.31 -11.62
CA VAL A 4 -0.96 8.44 -12.00
C VAL A 4 0.12 9.20 -12.75
N THR A 5 -0.23 10.35 -13.33
CA THR A 5 0.75 11.22 -13.98
C THR A 5 1.35 12.24 -13.03
N ASP A 6 0.75 12.40 -11.84
CA ASP A 6 1.23 13.34 -10.84
C ASP A 6 2.18 12.60 -9.91
N ILE A 7 3.43 12.63 -10.26
CA ILE A 7 4.45 11.90 -9.49
C ILE A 7 4.94 12.80 -8.38
N SER A 8 4.76 12.34 -7.14
CA SER A 8 5.05 13.14 -5.95
C SER A 8 6.53 13.18 -5.59
N PHE A 9 7.38 12.47 -6.30
CA PHE A 9 8.81 12.62 -6.09
C PHE A 9 9.54 12.95 -7.38
N PRO A 10 10.82 13.38 -7.23
CA PRO A 10 11.58 13.91 -8.35
C PRO A 10 11.73 12.94 -9.49
N ILE A 11 11.54 13.43 -10.70
CA ILE A 11 11.90 12.70 -11.90
C ILE A 11 13.28 13.20 -12.31
N LYS A 12 14.18 12.26 -12.55
CA LYS A 12 15.54 12.56 -12.96
C LYS A 12 15.89 11.70 -14.17
N ASP A 13 16.26 12.34 -15.26
CA ASP A 13 16.62 11.67 -16.52
C ASP A 13 15.52 10.72 -17.01
N GLY A 14 14.25 11.15 -16.86
CA GLY A 14 13.10 10.35 -17.27
C GLY A 14 12.81 9.16 -16.38
N LYS A 15 13.34 9.14 -15.15
CA LYS A 15 13.18 8.04 -14.21
C LYS A 15 12.68 8.55 -12.87
N VAL A 16 11.80 7.78 -12.25
CA VAL A 16 11.30 8.04 -10.91
C VAL A 16 12.38 7.63 -9.92
N ASP A 17 12.74 8.56 -9.03
CA ASP A 17 13.81 8.37 -8.03
C ASP A 17 15.13 7.96 -8.69
N GLY A 18 15.34 8.37 -9.95
CA GLY A 18 16.56 8.06 -10.69
C GLY A 18 16.71 6.61 -11.10
N LYS A 19 15.69 5.77 -10.89
CA LYS A 19 15.79 4.32 -11.12
C LYS A 19 14.74 3.75 -12.05
N ILE A 20 13.47 4.13 -11.89
CA ILE A 20 12.37 3.50 -12.61
C ILE A 20 11.95 4.38 -13.79
N PRO A 21 11.98 3.89 -15.04
CA PRO A 21 11.49 4.68 -16.17
C PRO A 21 10.03 5.09 -15.95
N VAL A 22 9.71 6.34 -16.30
CA VAL A 22 8.37 6.89 -16.03
C VAL A 22 7.27 6.04 -16.66
N SER A 23 7.47 5.54 -17.88
CA SER A 23 6.47 4.70 -18.54
C SER A 23 6.21 3.39 -17.79
N GLU A 24 7.26 2.75 -17.28
CA GLU A 24 7.14 1.56 -16.44
C GLU A 24 6.46 1.89 -15.12
N TYR A 25 6.86 2.99 -14.50
CA TYR A 25 6.27 3.45 -13.25
C TYR A 25 4.76 3.66 -13.37
N GLN A 26 4.33 4.38 -14.41
CA GLN A 26 2.91 4.64 -14.61
C GLN A 26 2.10 3.37 -14.83
N LYS A 27 2.67 2.42 -15.57
CA LYS A 27 2.04 1.12 -15.79
C LYS A 27 1.80 0.38 -14.48
N TYR A 28 2.83 0.30 -13.63
CA TYR A 28 2.70 -0.40 -12.33
C TYR A 28 1.84 0.37 -11.34
N ARG A 29 1.87 1.70 -11.39
CA ARG A 29 0.98 2.52 -10.56
C ARG A 29 -0.48 2.16 -10.84
N LYS A 30 -0.83 2.04 -12.12
CA LYS A 30 -2.21 1.75 -12.52
C LYS A 30 -2.66 0.37 -12.05
N VAL A 31 -1.83 -0.65 -12.23
CA VAL A 31 -2.23 -2.02 -11.88
C VAL A 31 -2.12 -2.31 -10.39
N SER A 32 -1.45 -1.46 -9.62
CA SER A 32 -1.25 -1.69 -8.20
C SER A 32 -2.46 -1.36 -7.34
N VAL A 33 -3.44 -0.61 -7.87
CA VAL A 33 -4.65 -0.25 -7.13
C VAL A 33 -5.78 -1.14 -7.61
N ILE A 34 -6.24 -2.01 -6.72
CA ILE A 34 -7.28 -2.99 -6.99
C ILE A 34 -8.62 -2.42 -6.53
N ASN A 35 -9.69 -2.71 -7.27
CA ASN A 35 -11.05 -2.21 -6.98
C ASN A 35 -11.07 -0.69 -6.82
N PRO A 36 -10.60 0.07 -7.81
CA PRO A 36 -10.42 1.51 -7.65
C PRO A 36 -11.72 2.30 -7.49
N ASP A 37 -12.86 1.70 -7.81
CA ASP A 37 -14.15 2.39 -7.76
C ASP A 37 -14.84 2.29 -6.39
N SER A 38 -14.29 1.54 -5.45
CA SER A 38 -14.84 1.46 -4.11
C SER A 38 -14.71 2.79 -3.37
N ASP A 39 -15.65 3.09 -2.48
CA ASP A 39 -15.60 4.29 -1.64
C ASP A 39 -14.72 4.10 -0.41
N THR A 40 -14.16 2.93 -0.22
CA THR A 40 -13.35 2.59 0.96
C THR A 40 -12.04 1.95 0.50
N MET A 41 -10.94 2.36 1.12
CA MET A 41 -9.63 1.74 0.92
C MET A 41 -9.21 1.00 2.20
N THR A 42 -8.80 -0.27 2.04
CA THR A 42 -8.33 -1.09 3.15
C THR A 42 -6.81 -1.21 3.12
N LEU A 43 -6.20 -0.91 4.24
CA LEU A 43 -4.76 -1.04 4.45
C LEU A 43 -4.52 -2.12 5.50
N GLY A 44 -3.36 -2.73 5.48
CA GLY A 44 -3.08 -3.75 6.49
C GLY A 44 -1.79 -4.48 6.22
N LYS A 45 -1.64 -5.61 6.90
CA LYS A 45 -0.47 -6.45 6.84
C LYS A 45 -0.73 -7.65 5.92
N TYR A 46 0.22 -7.96 5.05
CA TYR A 46 0.14 -9.18 4.23
C TYR A 46 0.46 -10.38 5.11
N GLU A 47 -0.42 -11.39 5.06
CA GLU A 47 -0.22 -12.65 5.75
C GLU A 47 -0.33 -13.76 4.71
N PRO A 48 0.64 -14.67 4.62
CA PRO A 48 0.60 -15.75 3.63
C PRO A 48 -0.33 -16.88 4.06
N THR A 49 -0.77 -17.67 3.08
CA THR A 49 -1.40 -18.95 3.36
C THR A 49 -0.35 -19.90 3.94
N ILE A 50 -0.77 -20.78 4.86
CA ILE A 50 0.11 -21.77 5.45
C ILE A 50 -0.14 -23.11 4.77
N ARG A 51 0.95 -23.72 4.26
CA ARG A 51 0.88 -25.05 3.63
C ARG A 51 0.64 -26.13 4.68
N PRO A 52 0.19 -27.32 4.25
CA PRO A 52 0.00 -28.44 5.20
C PRO A 52 1.24 -28.79 6.02
N ASP A 53 2.43 -28.53 5.50
CA ASP A 53 3.69 -28.77 6.23
C ASP A 53 4.07 -27.66 7.21
N GLY A 54 3.21 -26.62 7.33
CA GLY A 54 3.45 -25.52 8.26
C GLY A 54 4.27 -24.36 7.69
N THR A 55 4.73 -24.46 6.43
CA THR A 55 5.51 -23.39 5.82
C THR A 55 4.62 -22.36 5.15
N PRO A 56 5.04 -21.08 5.10
CA PRO A 56 4.23 -20.05 4.45
C PRO A 56 4.34 -20.10 2.94
N ASP A 57 3.20 -19.87 2.28
CA ASP A 57 3.14 -19.70 0.82
C ASP A 57 2.87 -18.23 0.55
N TRP A 58 3.92 -17.48 0.26
CA TRP A 58 3.83 -16.03 0.07
C TRP A 58 3.13 -15.62 -1.21
N SER A 59 2.91 -16.57 -2.13
CA SER A 59 2.21 -16.26 -3.38
C SER A 59 0.69 -16.24 -3.22
N ILE A 60 0.17 -16.77 -2.12
CA ILE A 60 -1.28 -16.85 -1.87
C ILE A 60 -1.59 -16.15 -0.55
N PRO A 61 -2.40 -15.07 -0.57
CA PRO A 61 -2.77 -14.40 0.69
C PRO A 61 -3.65 -15.31 1.54
N GLY A 62 -3.35 -15.36 2.84
CA GLY A 62 -4.13 -16.11 3.80
C GLY A 62 -5.35 -15.32 4.26
N PRO A 63 -6.25 -15.96 5.06
CA PRO A 63 -7.48 -15.30 5.49
C PRO A 63 -7.26 -14.07 6.37
N ASN A 64 -6.11 -13.96 7.00
CA ASN A 64 -5.78 -12.80 7.84
C ASN A 64 -5.02 -11.71 7.09
N SER A 65 -4.72 -11.91 5.80
CA SER A 65 -4.07 -10.89 4.99
C SER A 65 -5.03 -9.72 4.75
N TYR A 66 -4.46 -8.50 4.64
CA TYR A 66 -5.26 -7.33 4.30
C TYR A 66 -5.97 -7.50 2.96
N ILE A 67 -5.37 -8.25 2.03
CA ILE A 67 -5.98 -8.50 0.73
C ILE A 67 -7.29 -9.27 0.90
N SER A 68 -7.27 -10.34 1.69
CA SER A 68 -8.47 -11.13 1.96
C SER A 68 -9.51 -10.32 2.74
N LYS A 69 -9.07 -9.51 3.68
CA LYS A 69 -9.96 -8.69 4.50
C LYS A 69 -10.52 -7.48 3.76
N ALA A 70 -9.87 -7.06 2.68
CA ALA A 70 -10.35 -5.94 1.89
C ALA A 70 -11.67 -6.26 1.19
N GLY A 71 -11.90 -7.52 0.83
CA GLY A 71 -13.10 -7.89 0.10
C GLY A 71 -13.17 -7.16 -1.24
N ASP A 72 -14.23 -6.41 -1.45
CA ASP A 72 -14.42 -5.64 -2.69
C ASP A 72 -14.00 -4.17 -2.54
N THR A 73 -13.38 -3.80 -1.42
CA THR A 73 -12.86 -2.44 -1.27
C THR A 73 -11.55 -2.25 -2.02
N THR A 74 -11.18 -0.99 -2.20
CA THR A 74 -9.90 -0.65 -2.82
C THR A 74 -8.74 -1.09 -1.93
N TYR A 75 -7.72 -1.68 -2.54
CA TYR A 75 -6.48 -1.95 -1.81
C TYR A 75 -5.30 -1.87 -2.77
N PHE A 76 -4.12 -1.69 -2.21
CA PHE A 76 -2.88 -1.61 -2.96
C PHE A 76 -2.20 -2.97 -2.97
N SER A 77 -1.83 -3.44 -4.15
CA SER A 77 -1.05 -4.67 -4.29
C SER A 77 -0.33 -4.71 -5.62
N LEU A 78 0.96 -4.96 -5.57
CA LEU A 78 1.76 -5.23 -6.77
C LEU A 78 1.95 -6.73 -6.98
N GLY A 79 1.58 -7.56 -6.01
CA GLY A 79 1.77 -8.99 -6.12
C GLY A 79 3.23 -9.34 -6.41
N ASP A 80 3.46 -10.20 -7.39
CA ASP A 80 4.82 -10.60 -7.77
C ASP A 80 5.63 -9.45 -8.37
N ASP A 81 4.98 -8.41 -8.85
CA ASP A 81 5.67 -7.27 -9.45
C ASP A 81 6.49 -6.51 -8.41
N TRP A 82 6.16 -6.62 -7.14
CA TRP A 82 6.96 -6.02 -6.06
C TRP A 82 8.41 -6.48 -6.13
N ASN A 83 8.62 -7.81 -6.17
CA ASN A 83 9.95 -8.37 -6.24
C ASN A 83 10.63 -8.09 -7.58
N LYS A 84 9.88 -8.15 -8.67
CA LYS A 84 10.41 -7.84 -10.00
C LYS A 84 10.97 -6.42 -10.05
N LEU A 85 10.25 -5.46 -9.49
CA LEU A 85 10.69 -4.07 -9.47
C LEU A 85 11.88 -3.87 -8.54
N THR A 86 11.86 -4.47 -7.35
CA THR A 86 12.96 -4.30 -6.41
C THR A 86 14.26 -4.89 -6.96
N GLU A 87 14.19 -6.01 -7.65
CA GLU A 87 15.37 -6.65 -8.24
C GLU A 87 15.83 -5.91 -9.50
N ALA A 88 14.91 -5.57 -10.39
CA ALA A 88 15.26 -4.95 -11.67
C ALA A 88 15.91 -3.57 -11.50
N TYR A 89 15.45 -2.81 -10.50
CA TYR A 89 15.91 -1.44 -10.30
C TYR A 89 16.75 -1.26 -9.03
N HIS A 90 17.16 -2.36 -8.42
CA HIS A 90 18.05 -2.33 -7.23
C HIS A 90 17.52 -1.45 -6.11
N LEU A 91 16.23 -1.62 -5.78
CA LEU A 91 15.59 -0.89 -4.71
C LEU A 91 15.93 -1.53 -3.36
N ASP A 92 15.79 -0.76 -2.27
CA ASP A 92 16.21 -1.26 -0.97
C ASP A 92 15.36 -2.46 -0.50
N SER A 93 16.00 -3.34 0.28
CA SER A 93 15.39 -4.58 0.75
C SER A 93 14.32 -4.35 1.81
N GLN A 94 14.29 -3.17 2.41
CA GLN A 94 13.29 -2.85 3.45
C GLN A 94 11.99 -2.33 2.86
N GLY A 95 11.97 -2.06 1.56
CA GLY A 95 10.76 -1.62 0.87
C GLY A 95 10.44 -0.14 1.02
N ARG A 96 11.37 0.67 1.57
CA ARG A 96 11.10 2.10 1.75
C ARG A 96 10.99 2.83 0.43
N GLN A 97 11.85 2.52 -0.54
CA GLN A 97 11.76 3.13 -1.86
C GLN A 97 10.46 2.74 -2.57
N MET A 98 10.03 1.49 -2.44
CA MET A 98 8.74 1.06 -2.98
C MET A 98 7.58 1.78 -2.28
N PHE A 99 7.68 1.97 -0.98
CA PHE A 99 6.67 2.72 -0.22
C PHE A 99 6.56 4.15 -0.74
N GLU A 100 7.68 4.83 -0.92
CA GLU A 100 7.71 6.20 -1.43
C GLU A 100 7.16 6.27 -2.86
N ALA A 101 7.50 5.29 -3.69
CA ALA A 101 7.14 5.29 -5.10
C ALA A 101 5.68 4.90 -5.36
N PHE A 102 5.15 3.96 -4.59
CA PHE A 102 3.85 3.36 -4.91
C PHE A 102 2.82 3.49 -3.79
N ASN A 103 3.20 3.21 -2.54
CA ASN A 103 2.22 3.27 -1.44
C ASN A 103 1.73 4.70 -1.18
N LYS A 104 2.66 5.64 -1.08
CA LYS A 104 2.28 7.04 -0.82
C LYS A 104 1.36 7.63 -1.88
N PRO A 105 1.69 7.52 -3.18
CA PRO A 105 0.77 8.04 -4.21
C PRO A 105 -0.59 7.36 -4.18
N ALA A 106 -0.66 6.06 -3.88
CA ALA A 106 -1.94 5.36 -3.76
C ALA A 106 -2.78 5.93 -2.61
N LEU A 107 -2.13 6.26 -1.49
CA LEU A 107 -2.80 6.90 -0.35
C LEU A 107 -3.28 8.31 -0.72
N ASP A 108 -2.42 9.09 -1.39
CA ASP A 108 -2.78 10.44 -1.82
C ASP A 108 -3.99 10.42 -2.73
N ASP A 109 -4.02 9.50 -3.68
CA ASP A 109 -5.15 9.36 -4.60
C ASP A 109 -6.43 8.98 -3.86
N ALA A 110 -6.35 8.04 -2.93
CA ALA A 110 -7.51 7.60 -2.16
C ALA A 110 -8.09 8.75 -1.33
N VAL A 111 -7.24 9.53 -0.68
CA VAL A 111 -7.69 10.68 0.11
C VAL A 111 -8.29 11.75 -0.80
N ALA A 112 -7.66 12.03 -1.94
CA ALA A 112 -8.16 13.01 -2.90
C ALA A 112 -9.53 12.62 -3.47
N GLN A 113 -9.78 11.32 -3.60
CA GLN A 113 -11.06 10.80 -4.07
C GLN A 113 -12.12 10.73 -2.97
N GLY A 114 -11.77 11.11 -1.74
CA GLY A 114 -12.70 11.08 -0.62
C GLY A 114 -12.99 9.70 -0.07
N LYS A 115 -12.13 8.73 -0.32
CA LYS A 115 -12.35 7.38 0.17
C LYS A 115 -12.22 7.30 1.69
N ILE A 116 -13.04 6.41 2.27
CA ILE A 116 -12.89 6.04 3.68
C ILE A 116 -11.64 5.18 3.80
N ILE A 117 -10.78 5.50 4.76
CA ILE A 117 -9.56 4.72 5.00
C ILE A 117 -9.77 3.84 6.22
N ARG A 118 -9.60 2.54 6.05
CA ARG A 118 -9.68 1.59 7.16
C ARG A 118 -8.48 0.66 7.15
N PHE A 119 -8.14 0.14 8.32
CA PHE A 119 -7.04 -0.80 8.50
C PHE A 119 -7.56 -2.16 8.91
N SER A 120 -7.10 -3.21 8.28
CA SER A 120 -7.43 -4.58 8.67
C SER A 120 -6.62 -5.04 9.90
N HIS A 121 -5.53 -4.32 10.18
CA HIS A 121 -4.65 -4.56 11.32
C HIS A 121 -4.41 -3.23 11.99
N LYS A 122 -4.31 -3.23 13.33
CA LYS A 122 -4.12 -1.98 14.08
C LYS A 122 -2.68 -1.49 13.89
N PRO A 123 -2.48 -0.39 13.15
CA PRO A 123 -1.12 0.04 12.79
C PRO A 123 -0.29 0.56 13.95
N THR A 124 -0.94 0.85 15.09
CA THR A 124 -0.25 1.39 16.27
C THR A 124 0.37 0.32 17.15
N LEU A 125 0.15 -0.97 16.84
CA LEU A 125 0.76 -2.04 17.63
C LEU A 125 2.28 -2.03 17.49
N GLU A 126 2.97 -2.36 18.58
CA GLU A 126 4.42 -2.35 18.62
C GLU A 126 5.03 -3.28 17.57
N GLU A 127 4.41 -4.41 17.32
CA GLU A 127 4.91 -5.39 16.34
C GLU A 127 4.93 -4.84 14.91
N TYR A 128 4.18 -3.76 14.63
CA TYR A 128 4.15 -3.15 13.29
C TYR A 128 5.01 -1.89 13.18
N LYS A 129 5.74 -1.55 14.23
CA LYS A 129 6.50 -0.30 14.32
C LYS A 129 7.42 -0.02 13.14
N LYS A 130 8.02 -1.07 12.56
CA LYS A 130 8.95 -0.94 11.43
C LYS A 130 8.36 -1.40 10.11
N SER A 131 7.05 -1.60 10.04
CA SER A 131 6.39 -2.10 8.83
C SER A 131 5.85 -0.98 7.97
N ALA A 132 5.59 -1.30 6.69
CA ALA A 132 4.93 -0.37 5.78
C ALA A 132 3.56 0.07 6.31
N LEU A 133 2.87 -0.81 7.05
CA LEU A 133 1.60 -0.49 7.68
C LEU A 133 1.70 0.72 8.60
N ARG A 134 2.75 0.78 9.42
CA ARG A 134 2.99 1.91 10.31
C ARG A 134 3.36 3.15 9.53
N TRP A 135 4.17 2.99 8.47
CA TRP A 135 4.54 4.11 7.61
C TRP A 135 3.32 4.73 6.94
N GLU A 136 2.36 3.89 6.53
CA GLU A 136 1.11 4.38 5.93
C GLU A 136 0.31 5.20 6.93
N TRP A 137 0.17 4.71 8.16
CA TRP A 137 -0.54 5.43 9.21
C TRP A 137 0.15 6.75 9.55
N ASP A 138 1.47 6.72 9.71
CA ASP A 138 2.24 7.93 10.01
C ASP A 138 2.10 8.96 8.88
N TYR A 139 2.14 8.52 7.64
CA TYR A 139 1.97 9.40 6.50
C TYR A 139 0.59 10.05 6.48
N LEU A 140 -0.45 9.28 6.73
CA LEU A 140 -1.81 9.82 6.80
C LEU A 140 -1.96 10.86 7.91
N LYS A 141 -1.32 10.63 9.06
CA LYS A 141 -1.35 11.60 10.15
C LYS A 141 -0.60 12.87 9.80
N GLU A 142 0.58 12.74 9.21
CA GLU A 142 1.44 13.88 8.93
C GLU A 142 0.98 14.72 7.75
N HIS A 143 0.42 14.11 6.73
CA HIS A 143 0.13 14.78 5.46
C HIS A 143 -1.35 14.91 5.14
N HIS A 144 -2.22 14.15 5.77
CA HIS A 144 -3.66 14.16 5.47
C HIS A 144 -4.55 14.46 6.66
N GLY A 145 -3.96 14.82 7.78
CA GLY A 145 -4.71 15.32 8.93
C GLY A 145 -5.48 14.26 9.72
N TYR A 146 -5.15 12.99 9.58
CA TYR A 146 -5.75 11.95 10.39
C TYR A 146 -5.27 12.05 11.83
N LYS A 147 -6.17 11.85 12.78
CA LYS A 147 -5.88 12.07 14.21
C LYS A 147 -6.01 10.81 15.05
N GLY A 148 -6.79 9.84 14.63
CA GLY A 148 -7.01 8.66 15.43
C GLY A 148 -7.67 7.55 14.65
N LEU A 149 -7.91 6.44 15.33
CA LEU A 149 -8.51 5.24 14.77
C LEU A 149 -9.74 4.86 15.58
N LYS A 150 -10.80 4.46 14.89
CA LYS A 150 -12.02 3.98 15.54
C LYS A 150 -12.23 2.52 15.18
N PRO A 151 -12.21 1.60 16.16
CA PRO A 151 -12.49 0.20 15.88
C PRO A 151 -13.96 -0.02 15.54
N LYS A 152 -14.20 -0.81 14.48
CA LYS A 152 -15.55 -1.16 14.07
C LYS A 152 -15.52 -2.40 13.19
N GLY A 153 -16.27 -3.44 13.59
CA GLY A 153 -16.42 -4.63 12.76
C GLY A 153 -15.13 -5.38 12.43
N GLY A 154 -14.15 -5.32 13.31
CA GLY A 154 -12.87 -5.99 13.08
C GLY A 154 -11.87 -5.16 12.29
N TYR A 155 -12.19 -3.89 12.03
CA TYR A 155 -11.31 -2.95 11.32
C TYR A 155 -11.12 -1.70 12.16
N TRP A 156 -10.10 -0.92 11.80
CA TRP A 156 -9.80 0.36 12.45
C TRP A 156 -9.93 1.45 11.41
N TYR A 157 -10.93 2.33 11.58
CA TYR A 157 -11.23 3.40 10.64
C TYR A 157 -10.48 4.67 11.00
N GLY A 158 -9.80 5.26 10.02
CA GLY A 158 -9.09 6.52 10.22
C GLY A 158 -10.06 7.67 10.44
N ILE A 159 -9.75 8.51 11.42
CA ILE A 159 -10.56 9.67 11.77
C ILE A 159 -9.71 10.93 11.65
N LYS A 160 -10.23 11.92 10.95
CA LYS A 160 -9.59 13.24 10.84
C LYS A 160 -10.01 14.17 11.95
#